data_6434a8d31f61e9f36d0252734a7288e8
#
_entry.id   6434a8d31f61e9f36d0252734a7288e8
#
_cell.length_a   1.000
_cell.length_b   1.000
_cell.length_c   1.000
_cell.angle_alpha   90.00
_cell.angle_beta   90.00
_cell.angle_gamma   90.00
#
_symmetry.space_group_name_H-M   'P 1'
#
loop_
_entity.id
_entity.type
_entity.pdbx_description
1 polymer ?
#
loop_
_entity_poly.entity_id
_entity_poly.type
_entity_poly.pdbx_seq_one_letter_code
_entity_poly.pdbx_strand_id
1 'polypeptide(L)'
;MKKITLFLTAMLAMSVTINSKTEETTMLPGNAEIVKCPYCGTEKELMTLLSGNTFGAEYWSDNKRIAPMLPSVSPVQKCPNCGKYYFESKNRHGESNNTSFERGELSFSEWKDAYTQFQNEGVKGDDLVNVRFWVVQSYNDYFYRNSNSHKPSKEDFQLFSKLAIDFINSFDWKPVQHPLLKAELYREANYMKECKEVLESIPYNELEEFEKSIFNDIKQRMEKGDNKVFKLSV
;
A
#
# COMPACT_ATOMS: atom_id res chain seq x y z
N MET A 1 -61.53 28.67 51.67
CA MET A 1 -60.23 27.92 51.67
C MET A 1 -60.29 26.85 50.60
N LYS A 2 -59.64 27.09 49.48
CA LYS A 2 -59.68 26.14 48.33
C LYS A 2 -58.44 25.23 48.45
N LYS A 3 -58.65 23.88 48.52
CA LYS A 3 -57.60 22.86 48.48
C LYS A 3 -57.17 22.65 47.04
N ILE A 4 -55.88 22.90 46.79
CA ILE A 4 -55.23 22.62 45.50
C ILE A 4 -54.71 21.19 45.59
N THR A 5 -55.26 20.31 44.76
CA THR A 5 -54.84 18.92 44.61
C THR A 5 -53.74 18.93 43.54
N LEU A 6 -52.55 18.55 43.93
CA LEU A 6 -51.38 18.41 43.06
C LEU A 6 -51.41 17.03 42.38
N PHE A 7 -51.65 17.01 41.07
CA PHE A 7 -51.52 15.80 40.26
C PHE A 7 -50.04 15.59 39.86
N LEU A 8 -49.43 14.58 40.41
CA LEU A 8 -48.08 14.12 40.03
C LEU A 8 -48.23 13.20 38.80
N THR A 9 -47.99 13.71 37.61
CA THR A 9 -47.88 12.87 36.42
C THR A 9 -46.47 12.28 36.34
N ALA A 10 -46.37 10.98 36.61
CA ALA A 10 -45.16 10.21 36.40
C ALA A 10 -44.93 10.04 34.87
N MET A 11 -43.94 10.74 34.33
CA MET A 11 -43.42 10.46 32.99
C MET A 11 -42.55 9.19 33.05
N LEU A 12 -43.09 8.12 32.52
CA LEU A 12 -42.33 6.88 32.26
C LEU A 12 -41.47 7.15 31.03
N ALA A 13 -40.18 7.45 31.25
CA ALA A 13 -39.20 7.54 30.19
C ALA A 13 -38.88 6.09 29.68
N MET A 14 -39.50 5.69 28.59
CA MET A 14 -39.08 4.54 27.85
C MET A 14 -37.72 4.86 27.20
N SER A 15 -36.65 4.40 27.79
CA SER A 15 -35.33 4.36 27.17
C SER A 15 -35.38 3.30 26.05
N VAL A 16 -35.61 3.75 24.82
CA VAL A 16 -35.37 2.91 23.63
C VAL A 16 -33.85 2.77 23.50
N THR A 17 -33.34 1.64 23.97
CA THR A 17 -31.99 1.18 23.64
C THR A 17 -32.00 0.82 22.15
N ILE A 18 -31.54 1.75 21.31
CA ILE A 18 -31.20 1.46 19.92
C ILE A 18 -29.94 0.58 20.00
N ASN A 19 -30.13 -0.73 19.95
CA ASN A 19 -29.06 -1.66 19.62
C ASN A 19 -28.70 -1.40 18.13
N SER A 20 -27.82 -0.42 17.89
CA SER A 20 -27.10 -0.38 16.63
C SER A 20 -26.18 -1.60 16.62
N LYS A 21 -26.65 -2.73 16.06
CA LYS A 21 -25.72 -3.69 15.51
C LYS A 21 -24.90 -2.91 14.49
N THR A 22 -23.69 -2.52 14.84
CA THR A 22 -22.67 -2.23 13.86
C THR A 22 -22.55 -3.50 13.02
N GLU A 23 -23.11 -3.48 11.80
CA GLU A 23 -22.74 -4.46 10.80
C GLU A 23 -21.24 -4.31 10.67
N GLU A 24 -20.48 -5.24 11.23
CA GLU A 24 -19.08 -5.41 10.92
C GLU A 24 -19.06 -5.66 9.41
N THR A 25 -18.71 -4.63 8.65
CA THR A 25 -18.48 -4.73 7.22
C THR A 25 -17.25 -5.59 7.03
N THR A 26 -17.47 -6.89 7.01
CA THR A 26 -16.45 -7.88 6.83
C THR A 26 -16.03 -7.93 5.36
N MET A 27 -14.72 -8.05 5.11
CA MET A 27 -14.17 -8.43 3.82
C MET A 27 -14.85 -9.73 3.35
N LEU A 28 -15.35 -9.75 2.11
CA LEU A 28 -15.94 -10.97 1.53
C LEU A 28 -14.88 -11.67 0.66
N PRO A 29 -14.35 -12.83 1.10
CA PRO A 29 -13.42 -13.60 0.29
C PRO A 29 -14.08 -14.19 -0.93
N GLY A 30 -13.33 -14.30 -2.02
CA GLY A 30 -13.68 -15.08 -3.20
C GLY A 30 -13.10 -16.49 -3.14
N ASN A 31 -13.36 -17.26 -4.18
CA ASN A 31 -12.67 -18.54 -4.39
C ASN A 31 -11.18 -18.29 -4.55
N ALA A 32 -10.34 -19.15 -3.95
CA ALA A 32 -8.91 -19.04 -4.13
C ALA A 32 -8.50 -19.29 -5.58
N GLU A 33 -7.60 -18.48 -6.12
CA GLU A 33 -6.93 -18.76 -7.39
C GLU A 33 -5.77 -19.73 -7.17
N ILE A 34 -5.68 -20.75 -8.03
CA ILE A 34 -4.55 -21.67 -8.04
C ILE A 34 -3.49 -21.13 -8.99
N VAL A 35 -2.29 -20.89 -8.46
CA VAL A 35 -1.11 -20.53 -9.25
C VAL A 35 -0.10 -21.66 -9.22
N LYS A 36 0.55 -21.89 -10.37
CA LYS A 36 1.51 -22.98 -10.54
C LYS A 36 2.92 -22.43 -10.73
N CYS A 37 3.86 -22.89 -9.91
CA CYS A 37 5.25 -22.51 -10.06
C CYS A 37 5.81 -22.95 -11.43
N PRO A 38 6.31 -22.04 -12.27
CA PRO A 38 6.82 -22.39 -13.59
C PRO A 38 8.12 -23.20 -13.55
N TYR A 39 8.81 -23.22 -12.40
CA TYR A 39 10.10 -23.89 -12.25
C TYR A 39 9.98 -25.35 -11.76
N CYS A 40 9.03 -25.66 -10.90
CA CYS A 40 8.91 -26.99 -10.30
C CYS A 40 7.50 -27.58 -10.32
N GLY A 41 6.52 -26.84 -10.84
CA GLY A 41 5.15 -27.32 -10.97
C GLY A 41 4.32 -27.33 -9.67
N THR A 42 4.89 -26.91 -8.54
CA THR A 42 4.15 -26.82 -7.27
C THR A 42 3.01 -25.83 -7.37
N GLU A 43 1.84 -26.21 -6.93
CA GLU A 43 0.64 -25.35 -6.88
C GLU A 43 0.53 -24.66 -5.53
N LYS A 44 0.00 -23.45 -5.55
CA LYS A 44 -0.31 -22.62 -4.37
C LYS A 44 -1.66 -21.96 -4.58
N GLU A 45 -2.46 -21.94 -3.54
CA GLU A 45 -3.72 -21.20 -3.51
C GLU A 45 -3.47 -19.76 -3.06
N LEU A 46 -4.03 -18.80 -3.79
CA LEU A 46 -3.98 -17.39 -3.46
C LEU A 46 -5.38 -16.85 -3.17
N MET A 47 -5.48 -16.04 -2.14
CA MET A 47 -6.72 -15.36 -1.80
C MET A 47 -7.19 -14.45 -2.94
N THR A 48 -8.50 -14.52 -3.22
CA THR A 48 -9.21 -13.48 -3.96
C THR A 48 -10.23 -12.77 -3.08
N LEU A 49 -10.66 -11.61 -3.51
CA LEU A 49 -11.70 -10.83 -2.85
C LEU A 49 -12.88 -10.63 -3.79
N LEU A 50 -14.07 -10.99 -3.36
CA LEU A 50 -15.32 -10.61 -4.05
C LEU A 50 -15.71 -9.17 -3.75
N SER A 51 -15.52 -8.74 -2.49
CA SER A 51 -15.72 -7.36 -2.09
C SER A 51 -14.87 -7.00 -0.88
N GLY A 52 -14.58 -5.72 -0.76
CA GLY A 52 -13.90 -5.12 0.37
C GLY A 52 -14.16 -3.63 0.38
N ASN A 53 -13.68 -2.94 1.39
CA ASN A 53 -13.77 -1.49 1.49
C ASN A 53 -12.49 -0.89 2.05
N THR A 54 -12.39 0.42 1.95
CA THR A 54 -11.24 1.18 2.44
C THR A 54 -11.44 1.74 3.84
N PHE A 55 -12.43 1.25 4.58
CA PHE A 55 -12.66 1.71 5.94
C PHE A 55 -11.46 1.37 6.83
N GLY A 56 -10.95 2.37 7.54
CA GLY A 56 -9.73 2.25 8.33
C GLY A 56 -8.44 2.12 7.50
N ALA A 57 -8.49 2.41 6.19
CA ALA A 57 -7.29 2.46 5.37
C ALA A 57 -6.37 3.60 5.78
N GLU A 58 -5.09 3.36 5.62
CA GLU A 58 -4.04 4.37 5.70
C GLU A 58 -3.41 4.54 4.33
N TYR A 59 -3.17 5.79 3.97
CA TYR A 59 -2.50 6.17 2.73
C TYR A 59 -1.16 6.80 3.06
N TRP A 60 -0.14 6.42 2.34
CA TRP A 60 1.24 6.83 2.58
C TRP A 60 1.81 7.59 1.39
N SER A 61 2.77 8.44 1.64
CA SER A 61 3.32 9.38 0.66
C SER A 61 3.96 8.71 -0.56
N ASP A 62 4.44 7.48 -0.43
CA ASP A 62 4.95 6.64 -1.51
C ASP A 62 3.87 5.89 -2.30
N ASN A 63 2.62 6.34 -2.19
CA ASN A 63 1.44 5.73 -2.81
C ASN A 63 1.09 4.33 -2.24
N LYS A 64 1.62 3.93 -1.09
CA LYS A 64 1.18 2.71 -0.41
C LYS A 64 -0.17 2.94 0.25
N ARG A 65 -1.08 2.00 0.05
CA ARG A 65 -2.34 1.89 0.79
C ARG A 65 -2.29 0.67 1.68
N ILE A 66 -2.57 0.86 2.96
CA ILE A 66 -2.75 -0.23 3.92
C ILE A 66 -4.23 -0.24 4.32
N ALA A 67 -4.99 -1.15 3.76
CA ALA A 67 -6.43 -1.27 3.97
C ALA A 67 -6.74 -2.67 4.55
N PRO A 68 -7.08 -2.78 5.84
CA PRO A 68 -7.36 -4.07 6.48
C PRO A 68 -8.47 -4.86 5.79
N MET A 69 -9.48 -4.15 5.26
CA MET A 69 -10.65 -4.73 4.61
C MET A 69 -10.51 -4.83 3.07
N LEU A 70 -9.38 -4.39 2.52
CA LEU A 70 -9.07 -4.47 1.10
C LEU A 70 -7.54 -4.66 0.93
N PRO A 71 -7.00 -5.79 1.42
CA PRO A 71 -5.56 -6.04 1.32
C PRO A 71 -5.12 -6.16 -0.14
N SER A 72 -3.93 -5.65 -0.42
CA SER A 72 -3.28 -5.85 -1.72
C SER A 72 -2.69 -7.26 -1.78
N VAL A 73 -2.81 -7.89 -2.94
CA VAL A 73 -2.11 -9.16 -3.22
C VAL A 73 -0.80 -8.84 -3.92
N SER A 74 0.28 -9.50 -3.52
CA SER A 74 1.57 -9.35 -4.18
C SER A 74 1.51 -9.92 -5.61
N PRO A 75 1.91 -9.15 -6.64
CA PRO A 75 1.93 -9.64 -8.01
C PRO A 75 3.03 -10.69 -8.25
N VAL A 76 3.92 -10.88 -7.30
CA VAL A 76 5.00 -11.87 -7.32
C VAL A 76 4.82 -12.81 -6.15
N GLN A 77 4.97 -14.10 -6.41
CA GLN A 77 4.88 -15.16 -5.43
C GLN A 77 6.22 -15.87 -5.28
N LYS A 78 6.51 -16.29 -4.06
CA LYS A 78 7.63 -17.22 -3.77
C LYS A 78 7.11 -18.64 -3.73
N CYS A 79 7.75 -19.53 -4.47
CA CYS A 79 7.41 -20.95 -4.44
C CYS A 79 7.80 -21.58 -3.10
N PRO A 80 6.87 -22.22 -2.36
CA PRO A 80 7.21 -22.83 -1.08
C PRO A 80 8.14 -24.04 -1.21
N ASN A 81 8.21 -24.67 -2.39
CA ASN A 81 9.02 -25.85 -2.62
C ASN A 81 10.43 -25.53 -3.12
N CYS A 82 10.56 -24.73 -4.21
CA CYS A 82 11.88 -24.47 -4.81
C CYS A 82 12.45 -23.08 -4.46
N GLY A 83 11.71 -22.24 -3.73
CA GLY A 83 12.15 -20.91 -3.31
C GLY A 83 12.22 -19.87 -4.43
N LYS A 84 11.94 -20.21 -5.67
CA LYS A 84 11.97 -19.31 -6.81
C LYS A 84 10.77 -18.35 -6.80
N TYR A 85 10.99 -17.14 -7.34
CA TYR A 85 9.96 -16.11 -7.48
C TYR A 85 9.37 -16.14 -8.89
N TYR A 86 8.06 -15.86 -8.99
CA TYR A 86 7.35 -15.86 -10.28
C TYR A 86 6.15 -14.89 -10.22
N PHE A 87 5.75 -14.35 -11.38
CA PHE A 87 4.56 -13.50 -11.50
C PHE A 87 3.30 -14.35 -11.42
N GLU A 88 2.39 -14.01 -10.49
CA GLU A 88 1.14 -14.76 -10.32
C GLU A 88 0.28 -14.71 -11.58
N SER A 89 0.11 -13.51 -12.17
CA SER A 89 -0.77 -13.30 -13.33
C SER A 89 -0.42 -14.14 -14.55
N LYS A 90 0.86 -14.53 -14.68
CA LYS A 90 1.36 -15.36 -15.78
C LYS A 90 1.24 -16.87 -15.51
N ASN A 91 0.89 -17.24 -14.28
CA ASN A 91 0.93 -18.62 -13.81
C ASN A 91 -0.37 -19.07 -13.14
N ARG A 92 -1.47 -18.35 -13.39
CA ARG A 92 -2.83 -18.74 -12.97
C ARG A 92 -3.24 -20.00 -13.71
N HIS A 93 -3.77 -20.99 -12.97
CA HIS A 93 -4.08 -22.30 -13.51
C HIS A 93 -5.54 -22.74 -13.28
N GLY A 94 -6.19 -22.21 -12.27
CA GLY A 94 -7.57 -22.58 -11.92
C GLY A 94 -8.04 -21.89 -10.66
N GLU A 95 -9.17 -22.35 -10.16
CA GLU A 95 -9.80 -21.87 -8.92
C GLU A 95 -10.05 -23.04 -7.97
N SER A 96 -10.02 -22.76 -6.69
CA SER A 96 -10.39 -23.68 -5.61
C SER A 96 -11.54 -23.09 -4.81
N ASN A 97 -12.43 -23.94 -4.29
CA ASN A 97 -13.49 -23.52 -3.38
C ASN A 97 -12.99 -23.17 -1.96
N ASN A 98 -11.67 -23.19 -1.75
CA ASN A 98 -11.07 -22.82 -0.48
C ASN A 98 -11.16 -21.31 -0.28
N THR A 99 -11.65 -20.89 0.87
CA THR A 99 -11.72 -19.48 1.29
C THR A 99 -10.74 -19.13 2.39
N SER A 100 -9.91 -20.09 2.79
CA SER A 100 -8.78 -19.83 3.69
C SER A 100 -7.59 -19.30 2.89
N PHE A 101 -6.87 -18.33 3.43
CA PHE A 101 -5.86 -17.64 2.68
C PHE A 101 -4.58 -17.41 3.46
N GLU A 102 -3.48 -17.62 2.77
CA GLU A 102 -2.23 -16.97 3.12
C GLU A 102 -2.13 -15.66 2.32
N ARG A 103 -1.84 -14.56 3.01
CA ARG A 103 -1.41 -13.33 2.35
C ARG A 103 -0.01 -13.56 1.80
N GLY A 104 0.11 -13.56 0.50
CA GLY A 104 1.41 -13.74 -0.17
C GLY A 104 2.23 -12.45 -0.23
N GLU A 105 2.30 -11.67 0.86
CA GLU A 105 3.15 -10.48 0.90
C GLU A 105 4.61 -10.89 1.08
N LEU A 106 5.48 -10.39 0.19
CA LEU A 106 6.91 -10.59 0.29
C LEU A 106 7.51 -9.53 1.22
N SER A 107 8.43 -9.96 2.09
CA SER A 107 9.25 -9.05 2.88
C SER A 107 10.22 -8.26 1.99
N PHE A 108 10.79 -7.18 2.51
CA PHE A 108 11.82 -6.40 1.80
C PHE A 108 13.00 -7.28 1.33
N SER A 109 13.46 -8.22 2.16
CA SER A 109 14.51 -9.15 1.75
C SER A 109 14.08 -10.03 0.57
N GLU A 110 12.86 -10.56 0.61
CA GLU A 110 12.34 -11.40 -0.48
C GLU A 110 12.11 -10.59 -1.76
N TRP A 111 11.70 -9.32 -1.66
CA TRP A 111 11.61 -8.45 -2.82
C TRP A 111 12.98 -8.15 -3.45
N LYS A 112 14.04 -7.98 -2.65
CA LYS A 112 15.41 -7.85 -3.15
C LYS A 112 15.85 -9.11 -3.90
N ASP A 113 15.58 -10.28 -3.33
CA ASP A 113 15.91 -11.56 -3.93
C ASP A 113 15.15 -11.79 -5.25
N ALA A 114 13.83 -11.47 -5.25
CA ALA A 114 13.00 -11.54 -6.45
C ALA A 114 13.51 -10.62 -7.56
N TYR A 115 13.84 -9.36 -7.22
CA TYR A 115 14.41 -8.41 -8.17
C TYR A 115 15.71 -8.92 -8.77
N THR A 116 16.61 -9.44 -7.95
CA THR A 116 17.89 -10.02 -8.39
C THR A 116 17.68 -11.22 -9.30
N GLN A 117 16.76 -12.14 -8.94
CA GLN A 117 16.41 -13.28 -9.79
C GLN A 117 15.89 -12.82 -11.15
N PHE A 118 14.93 -11.90 -11.18
CA PHE A 118 14.34 -11.43 -12.44
C PHE A 118 15.34 -10.69 -13.35
N GLN A 119 16.27 -9.93 -12.76
CA GLN A 119 17.36 -9.33 -13.53
C GLN A 119 18.24 -10.41 -14.19
N ASN A 120 18.62 -11.45 -13.45
CA ASN A 120 19.45 -12.53 -13.94
C ASN A 120 18.73 -13.38 -15.02
N GLU A 121 17.41 -13.46 -14.94
CA GLU A 121 16.56 -14.13 -15.94
C GLU A 121 16.23 -13.25 -17.15
N GLY A 122 16.69 -12.01 -17.17
CA GLY A 122 16.53 -11.08 -18.28
C GLY A 122 15.12 -10.48 -18.40
N VAL A 123 14.34 -10.43 -17.31
CA VAL A 123 13.06 -9.73 -17.26
C VAL A 123 13.28 -8.25 -17.55
N LYS A 124 12.43 -7.66 -18.39
CA LYS A 124 12.55 -6.26 -18.88
C LYS A 124 11.18 -5.59 -18.96
N GLY A 125 11.19 -4.30 -19.33
CA GLY A 125 9.98 -3.52 -19.53
C GLY A 125 9.20 -3.30 -18.24
N ASP A 126 7.89 -3.20 -18.37
CA ASP A 126 6.98 -2.84 -17.28
C ASP A 126 7.05 -3.82 -16.10
N ASP A 127 7.26 -5.11 -16.35
CA ASP A 127 7.40 -6.09 -15.28
C ASP A 127 8.56 -5.74 -14.34
N LEU A 128 9.73 -5.41 -14.89
CA LEU A 128 10.89 -5.07 -14.06
C LEU A 128 10.73 -3.69 -13.41
N VAL A 129 10.10 -2.74 -14.09
CA VAL A 129 9.77 -1.41 -13.54
C VAL A 129 8.84 -1.56 -12.34
N ASN A 130 7.79 -2.37 -12.46
CA ASN A 130 6.86 -2.64 -11.37
C ASN A 130 7.55 -3.34 -10.20
N VAL A 131 8.39 -4.34 -10.45
CA VAL A 131 9.14 -5.01 -9.37
C VAL A 131 10.06 -4.03 -8.63
N ARG A 132 10.73 -3.09 -9.33
CA ARG A 132 11.50 -2.02 -8.68
C ARG A 132 10.64 -1.19 -7.72
N PHE A 133 9.44 -0.81 -8.16
CA PHE A 133 8.54 -0.03 -7.32
C PHE A 133 8.12 -0.79 -6.07
N TRP A 134 7.84 -2.09 -6.19
CA TRP A 134 7.55 -2.93 -5.04
C TRP A 134 8.74 -3.06 -4.07
N VAL A 135 9.97 -3.16 -4.58
CA VAL A 135 11.17 -3.12 -3.72
C VAL A 135 11.24 -1.78 -2.98
N VAL A 136 11.01 -0.66 -3.69
CA VAL A 136 11.00 0.68 -3.09
C VAL A 136 9.95 0.79 -2.00
N GLN A 137 8.71 0.39 -2.25
CA GLN A 137 7.66 0.43 -1.23
C GLN A 137 7.95 -0.51 -0.04
N SER A 138 8.50 -1.71 -0.29
CA SER A 138 8.81 -2.65 0.78
C SER A 138 9.97 -2.22 1.68
N TYR A 139 10.88 -1.35 1.18
CA TYR A 139 11.88 -0.69 2.03
C TYR A 139 11.20 0.13 3.14
N ASN A 140 10.08 0.78 2.80
CA ASN A 140 9.32 1.61 3.72
C ASN A 140 8.46 0.80 4.72
N ASP A 141 8.37 -0.53 4.61
CA ASP A 141 7.56 -1.39 5.50
C ASP A 141 7.91 -1.20 6.98
N TYR A 142 9.17 -0.89 7.29
CA TYR A 142 9.60 -0.57 8.64
C TYR A 142 8.91 0.67 9.24
N PHE A 143 8.56 1.63 8.40
CA PHE A 143 7.97 2.91 8.81
C PHE A 143 6.46 2.92 8.78
N TYR A 144 5.83 1.90 8.16
CA TYR A 144 4.39 1.80 8.09
C TYR A 144 3.77 1.35 9.42
N ARG A 145 2.46 1.41 9.46
CA ARG A 145 1.61 1.06 10.58
C ARG A 145 2.07 -0.21 11.30
N ASN A 146 2.56 -0.05 12.55
CA ASN A 146 2.95 -1.15 13.44
C ASN A 146 3.78 -2.26 12.79
N SER A 147 4.57 -1.90 11.80
CA SER A 147 5.43 -2.87 11.12
C SER A 147 6.51 -3.39 12.06
N ASN A 148 6.57 -4.72 12.23
CA ASN A 148 7.66 -5.42 12.89
C ASN A 148 8.76 -5.84 11.89
N SER A 149 8.78 -5.24 10.69
CA SER A 149 9.79 -5.51 9.71
C SER A 149 11.18 -5.07 10.18
N HIS A 150 12.22 -5.57 9.53
CA HIS A 150 13.59 -5.22 9.88
C HIS A 150 13.85 -3.72 9.79
N LYS A 151 14.68 -3.20 10.67
CA LYS A 151 15.18 -1.82 10.57
C LYS A 151 16.14 -1.72 9.39
N PRO A 152 15.91 -0.81 8.41
CA PRO A 152 16.78 -0.67 7.26
C PRO A 152 18.22 -0.32 7.65
N SER A 153 19.19 -0.98 7.01
CA SER A 153 20.62 -0.64 7.12
C SER A 153 21.00 0.51 6.18
N LYS A 154 22.25 0.96 6.26
CA LYS A 154 22.78 1.94 5.32
C LYS A 154 22.84 1.39 3.89
N GLU A 155 23.17 0.13 3.74
CA GLU A 155 23.24 -0.59 2.47
C GLU A 155 21.83 -0.75 1.86
N ASP A 156 20.84 -1.02 2.70
CA ASP A 156 19.43 -1.05 2.28
C ASP A 156 18.97 0.31 1.77
N PHE A 157 19.37 1.40 2.44
CA PHE A 157 19.05 2.74 1.97
C PHE A 157 19.76 3.06 0.63
N GLN A 158 21.01 2.67 0.44
CA GLN A 158 21.71 2.87 -0.83
C GLN A 158 21.02 2.13 -1.98
N LEU A 159 20.60 0.90 -1.74
CA LEU A 159 19.84 0.12 -2.73
C LEU A 159 18.48 0.77 -3.02
N PHE A 160 17.73 1.13 -1.98
CA PHE A 160 16.46 1.83 -2.10
C PHE A 160 16.61 3.10 -2.95
N SER A 161 17.56 3.98 -2.58
CA SER A 161 17.80 5.25 -3.28
C SER A 161 18.11 5.01 -4.77
N LYS A 162 18.98 4.04 -5.07
CA LYS A 162 19.29 3.66 -6.46
C LYS A 162 18.05 3.18 -7.21
N LEU A 163 17.27 2.28 -6.61
CA LEU A 163 16.09 1.71 -7.28
C LEU A 163 14.96 2.73 -7.45
N ALA A 164 14.80 3.66 -6.52
CA ALA A 164 13.86 4.77 -6.64
C ALA A 164 14.22 5.66 -7.86
N ILE A 165 15.49 6.01 -8.02
CA ILE A 165 15.95 6.79 -9.18
C ILE A 165 15.82 5.98 -10.48
N ASP A 166 16.19 4.70 -10.47
CA ASP A 166 16.01 3.81 -11.64
C ASP A 166 14.52 3.68 -12.03
N PHE A 167 13.62 3.64 -11.04
CA PHE A 167 12.18 3.66 -11.27
C PHE A 167 11.72 4.99 -11.88
N ILE A 168 12.09 6.13 -11.28
CA ILE A 168 11.75 7.46 -11.77
C ILE A 168 12.16 7.64 -13.24
N ASN A 169 13.34 7.14 -13.62
CA ASN A 169 13.88 7.28 -14.97
C ASN A 169 13.28 6.31 -15.99
N SER A 170 12.73 5.19 -15.55
CA SER A 170 12.17 4.15 -16.43
C SER A 170 10.65 4.17 -16.52
N PHE A 171 9.96 4.84 -15.59
CA PHE A 171 8.50 4.92 -15.58
C PHE A 171 7.99 5.98 -16.54
N ASP A 172 6.93 5.67 -17.31
CA ASP A 172 6.27 6.65 -18.17
C ASP A 172 5.31 7.51 -17.33
N TRP A 173 5.75 8.72 -16.99
CA TRP A 173 4.99 9.68 -16.19
C TRP A 173 3.89 10.42 -16.97
N LYS A 174 3.85 10.30 -18.29
CA LYS A 174 2.91 11.07 -19.14
C LYS A 174 1.44 10.69 -18.95
N PRO A 175 1.09 9.40 -18.85
CA PRO A 175 -0.29 9.02 -18.60
C PRO A 175 -0.68 9.16 -17.13
N VAL A 176 0.30 9.12 -16.23
CA VAL A 176 0.09 9.19 -14.79
C VAL A 176 0.36 10.62 -14.34
N GLN A 177 -0.69 11.40 -14.18
CA GLN A 177 -0.61 12.80 -13.75
C GLN A 177 -0.31 12.88 -12.23
N HIS A 178 0.79 12.28 -11.77
CA HIS A 178 1.17 12.34 -10.37
C HIS A 178 2.62 12.84 -10.18
N PRO A 179 2.89 14.12 -10.53
CA PRO A 179 4.20 14.70 -10.28
C PRO A 179 4.56 14.71 -8.79
N LEU A 180 3.57 14.69 -7.90
CA LEU A 180 3.78 14.61 -6.45
C LEU A 180 4.47 13.31 -6.04
N LEU A 181 4.08 12.15 -6.59
CA LEU A 181 4.79 10.89 -6.31
C LEU A 181 6.24 10.94 -6.79
N LYS A 182 6.50 11.56 -7.94
CA LYS A 182 7.87 11.74 -8.44
C LYS A 182 8.71 12.61 -7.50
N ALA A 183 8.15 13.73 -7.03
CA ALA A 183 8.80 14.60 -6.06
C ALA A 183 9.08 13.85 -4.75
N GLU A 184 8.11 13.07 -4.28
CA GLU A 184 8.23 12.29 -3.06
C GLU A 184 9.33 11.24 -3.15
N LEU A 185 9.38 10.47 -4.23
CA LEU A 185 10.44 9.46 -4.41
C LEU A 185 11.83 10.08 -4.49
N TYR A 186 11.98 11.28 -5.08
CA TYR A 186 13.25 12.02 -5.02
C TYR A 186 13.59 12.41 -3.58
N ARG A 187 12.62 12.92 -2.81
CA ARG A 187 12.82 13.30 -1.41
C ARG A 187 13.25 12.09 -0.55
N GLU A 188 12.52 10.98 -0.67
CA GLU A 188 12.83 9.75 0.07
C GLU A 188 14.21 9.19 -0.31
N ALA A 189 14.59 9.27 -1.57
CA ALA A 189 15.91 8.86 -2.05
C ALA A 189 17.05 9.86 -1.66
N ASN A 190 16.72 10.95 -0.94
CA ASN A 190 17.63 12.02 -0.53
C ASN A 190 18.17 12.89 -1.68
N TYR A 191 17.41 13.00 -2.78
CA TYR A 191 17.66 13.89 -3.92
C TYR A 191 16.83 15.17 -3.76
N MET A 192 17.16 15.98 -2.74
CA MET A 192 16.37 17.16 -2.35
C MET A 192 16.31 18.24 -3.42
N LYS A 193 17.37 18.39 -4.22
CA LYS A 193 17.42 19.35 -5.32
C LYS A 193 16.41 18.97 -6.42
N GLU A 194 16.44 17.73 -6.85
CA GLU A 194 15.54 17.19 -7.88
C GLU A 194 14.09 17.19 -7.39
N CYS A 195 13.85 16.89 -6.11
CA CYS A 195 12.54 17.04 -5.49
C CYS A 195 12.03 18.47 -5.62
N LYS A 196 12.87 19.47 -5.28
CA LYS A 196 12.53 20.89 -5.40
C LYS A 196 12.19 21.27 -6.85
N GLU A 197 13.03 20.86 -7.80
CA GLU A 197 12.80 21.14 -9.22
C GLU A 197 11.45 20.56 -9.71
N VAL A 198 11.09 19.35 -9.28
CA VAL A 198 9.78 18.77 -9.61
C VAL A 198 8.65 19.58 -8.97
N LEU A 199 8.75 19.92 -7.68
CA LEU A 199 7.72 20.71 -7.00
C LEU A 199 7.51 22.08 -7.66
N GLU A 200 8.59 22.76 -8.05
CA GLU A 200 8.54 24.05 -8.74
C GLU A 200 7.88 23.96 -10.14
N SER A 201 7.88 22.78 -10.75
CA SER A 201 7.22 22.54 -12.06
C SER A 201 5.71 22.28 -11.93
N ILE A 202 5.19 22.06 -10.73
CA ILE A 202 3.77 21.75 -10.51
C ILE A 202 2.97 23.06 -10.45
N PRO A 203 1.90 23.21 -11.23
CA PRO A 203 1.00 24.38 -11.17
C PRO A 203 0.14 24.31 -9.89
N TYR A 204 0.68 24.77 -8.78
CA TYR A 204 0.07 24.66 -7.43
C TYR A 204 -1.39 25.11 -7.39
N ASN A 205 -1.75 26.16 -8.13
CA ASN A 205 -3.12 26.72 -8.13
C ASN A 205 -4.14 25.78 -8.81
N GLU A 206 -3.68 24.84 -9.62
CA GLU A 206 -4.53 23.86 -10.32
C GLU A 206 -4.73 22.57 -9.51
N LEU A 207 -3.99 22.39 -8.39
CA LEU A 207 -4.11 21.25 -7.52
C LEU A 207 -5.42 21.32 -6.70
N GLU A 208 -6.02 20.15 -6.50
CA GLU A 208 -7.11 19.98 -5.53
C GLU A 208 -6.62 20.19 -4.08
N GLU A 209 -7.50 20.50 -3.14
CA GLU A 209 -7.10 20.80 -1.76
C GLU A 209 -6.31 19.64 -1.11
N PHE A 210 -6.66 18.41 -1.40
CA PHE A 210 -5.92 17.23 -0.93
C PHE A 210 -4.51 17.17 -1.52
N GLU A 211 -4.37 17.43 -2.81
CA GLU A 211 -3.07 17.45 -3.49
C GLU A 211 -2.20 18.60 -2.99
N LYS A 212 -2.79 19.77 -2.70
CA LYS A 212 -2.10 20.90 -2.05
C LYS A 212 -1.56 20.55 -0.68
N SER A 213 -2.31 19.77 0.10
CA SER A 213 -1.84 19.28 1.39
C SER A 213 -0.60 18.39 1.21
N ILE A 214 -0.65 17.42 0.30
CA ILE A 214 0.50 16.54 -0.02
C ILE A 214 1.71 17.36 -0.49
N PHE A 215 1.49 18.30 -1.42
CA PHE A 215 2.55 19.19 -1.90
C PHE A 215 3.24 19.93 -0.77
N ASN A 216 2.47 20.52 0.15
CA ASN A 216 2.99 21.27 1.27
C ASN A 216 3.76 20.39 2.26
N ASP A 217 3.28 19.17 2.53
CA ASP A 217 3.95 18.19 3.38
C ASP A 217 5.29 17.76 2.78
N ILE A 218 5.33 17.43 1.48
CA ILE A 218 6.57 17.08 0.78
C ILE A 218 7.56 18.24 0.84
N LYS A 219 7.11 19.46 0.54
CA LYS A 219 7.94 20.66 0.55
C LYS A 219 8.54 20.92 1.93
N GLN A 220 7.72 20.89 2.98
CA GLN A 220 8.18 21.12 4.34
C GLN A 220 9.24 20.09 4.78
N ARG A 221 9.02 18.82 4.44
CA ARG A 221 9.94 17.73 4.78
C ARG A 221 11.24 17.83 3.98
N MET A 222 11.15 18.15 2.70
CA MET A 222 12.32 18.42 1.85
C MET A 222 13.18 19.54 2.43
N GLU A 223 12.58 20.67 2.84
CA GLU A 223 13.29 21.80 3.44
C GLU A 223 13.98 21.45 4.77
N LYS A 224 13.46 20.45 5.49
CA LYS A 224 14.06 19.90 6.73
C LYS A 224 15.08 18.78 6.47
N GLY A 225 15.28 18.35 5.23
CA GLY A 225 16.10 17.18 4.90
C GLY A 225 15.53 15.86 5.44
N ASP A 226 14.21 15.80 5.73
CA ASP A 226 13.54 14.60 6.17
C ASP A 226 13.21 13.72 4.95
N ASN A 227 13.81 12.54 4.87
CA ASN A 227 13.64 11.58 3.79
C ASN A 227 12.80 10.35 4.16
N LYS A 228 12.06 10.38 5.27
CA LYS A 228 11.20 9.26 5.66
C LYS A 228 9.83 9.38 5.02
N VAL A 229 9.28 8.23 4.61
CA VAL A 229 7.87 8.11 4.22
C VAL A 229 6.96 8.64 5.33
N PHE A 230 5.83 9.21 4.98
CA PHE A 230 4.87 9.73 5.96
C PHE A 230 3.43 9.35 5.58
N LYS A 231 2.58 9.28 6.61
CA LYS A 231 1.16 9.03 6.44
C LYS A 231 0.45 10.29 5.97
N LEU A 232 -0.40 10.17 4.95
CA LEU A 232 -1.23 11.25 4.45
C LEU A 232 -2.40 11.52 5.41
N SER A 233 -2.73 12.79 5.59
CA SER A 233 -3.93 13.22 6.31
C SER A 233 -5.10 13.20 5.34
N VAL A 234 -5.93 12.16 5.42
CA VAL A 234 -7.13 11.96 4.58
C VAL A 234 -8.37 12.22 5.41
#